data_5f1c2a92dd9336bf9be0152d46fb6e60
#
_entry.id   5f1c2a92dd9336bf9be0152d46fb6e60
#
_cell.length_a   1.000
_cell.length_b   1.000
_cell.length_c   1.000
_cell.angle_alpha   90.00
_cell.angle_beta   90.00
_cell.angle_gamma   90.00
#
_symmetry.space_group_name_H-M   'P 1'
#
loop_
_entity.id
_entity.type
_entity.pdbx_description
1 polymer ?
#
loop_
_entity_poly.entity_id
_entity_poly.type
_entity_poly.pdbx_seq_one_letter_code
_entity_poly.pdbx_strand_id
1 'polypeptide(L)'
;PTFARRLKQARLHTGLSQKELGIRAGLDPHVASPRINQYERGKHEPKLETAERLAQALGIPAAFLYTDDDLLAKLLLRWGSLSKQQKRELVKLIEATPEK
;
A
#
# COMPACT_ATOMS: atom_id res chain seq x y z
N PRO A 1 -7.44 -2.59 13.00
CA PRO A 1 -7.03 -1.30 12.43
C PRO A 1 -6.74 -1.43 10.94
N THR A 2 -7.23 -0.46 10.19
CA THR A 2 -7.14 -0.49 8.73
C THR A 2 -5.70 -0.52 8.23
N PHE A 3 -4.87 0.38 8.73
CA PHE A 3 -3.48 0.46 8.28
C PHE A 3 -2.74 -0.86 8.48
N ALA A 4 -2.83 -1.44 9.65
CA ALA A 4 -2.14 -2.69 9.99
C ALA A 4 -2.53 -3.82 9.02
N ARG A 5 -3.82 -3.97 8.78
CA ARG A 5 -4.36 -5.02 7.92
C ARG A 5 -3.94 -4.81 6.46
N ARG A 6 -4.04 -3.58 5.97
CA ARG A 6 -3.67 -3.25 4.59
C ARG A 6 -2.17 -3.40 4.34
N LEU A 7 -1.35 -3.01 5.31
CA LEU A 7 0.11 -3.16 5.15
C LEU A 7 0.49 -4.63 4.97
N LYS A 8 -0.03 -5.49 5.83
CA LYS A 8 0.24 -6.92 5.73
C LYS A 8 -0.29 -7.51 4.42
N GLN A 9 -1.51 -7.11 4.03
CA GLN A 9 -2.11 -7.54 2.76
C GLN A 9 -1.21 -7.21 1.58
N ALA A 10 -0.74 -5.98 1.49
CA ALA A 10 0.11 -5.55 0.37
C ALA A 10 1.47 -6.25 0.40
N ARG A 11 2.05 -6.41 1.59
CA ARG A 11 3.34 -7.10 1.72
C ARG A 11 3.25 -8.54 1.24
N LEU A 12 2.22 -9.26 1.67
CA LEU A 12 2.02 -10.65 1.24
C LEU A 12 1.76 -10.74 -0.26
N HIS A 13 1.03 -9.78 -0.81
CA HIS A 13 0.74 -9.72 -2.24
C HIS A 13 2.03 -9.53 -3.06
N THR A 14 2.97 -8.72 -2.56
CA THR A 14 4.25 -8.49 -3.24
C THR A 14 5.28 -9.58 -2.99
N GLY A 15 5.04 -10.45 -2.00
CA GLY A 15 5.98 -11.52 -1.66
C GLY A 15 7.19 -11.09 -0.85
N LEU A 16 7.18 -9.88 -0.29
CA LEU A 16 8.30 -9.40 0.51
C LEU A 16 8.20 -9.91 1.95
N SER A 17 9.36 -10.19 2.56
CA SER A 17 9.43 -10.41 3.99
C SER A 17 9.27 -9.08 4.72
N GLN A 18 8.98 -9.15 6.02
CA GLN A 18 8.94 -7.93 6.84
C GLN A 18 10.27 -7.19 6.79
N LYS A 19 11.38 -7.92 6.86
CA LYS A 19 12.72 -7.32 6.82
C LYS A 19 12.98 -6.64 5.47
N GLU A 20 12.67 -7.33 4.37
CA GLU A 20 12.86 -6.77 3.03
C GLU A 20 12.04 -5.49 2.83
N LEU A 21 10.78 -5.51 3.24
CA LEU A 21 9.94 -4.33 3.15
C LEU A 21 10.53 -3.17 3.95
N GLY A 22 10.92 -3.44 5.20
CA GLY A 22 11.49 -2.40 6.04
C GLY A 22 12.73 -1.77 5.45
N ILE A 23 13.65 -2.59 4.94
CA ILE A 23 14.89 -2.10 4.31
C ILE A 23 14.58 -1.26 3.08
N ARG A 24 13.67 -1.73 2.22
CA ARG A 24 13.28 -0.98 1.01
C ARG A 24 12.61 0.35 1.34
N ALA A 25 11.94 0.42 2.48
CA ALA A 25 11.30 1.65 2.94
C ALA A 25 12.26 2.58 3.70
N GLY A 26 13.55 2.22 3.79
CA GLY A 26 14.56 3.05 4.40
C GLY A 26 14.77 2.84 5.90
N LEU A 27 14.21 1.78 6.48
CA LEU A 27 14.46 1.46 7.87
C LEU A 27 15.83 0.78 8.05
N ASP A 28 16.45 1.03 9.21
CA ASP A 28 17.70 0.36 9.57
C ASP A 28 17.49 -1.17 9.53
N PRO A 29 18.39 -1.93 8.87
CA PRO A 29 18.23 -3.39 8.80
C PRO A 29 18.10 -4.09 10.13
N HIS A 30 18.68 -3.54 11.21
CA HIS A 30 18.61 -4.15 12.54
C HIS A 30 17.22 -4.01 13.19
N VAL A 31 16.41 -3.04 12.75
CA VAL A 31 15.08 -2.81 13.31
C VAL A 31 13.97 -3.02 12.30
N ALA A 32 14.30 -3.32 11.04
CA ALA A 32 13.33 -3.40 9.95
C ALA A 32 12.22 -4.40 10.25
N SER A 33 12.58 -5.67 10.53
CA SER A 33 11.58 -6.71 10.76
C SER A 33 10.70 -6.43 11.98
N PRO A 34 11.25 -6.16 13.17
CA PRO A 34 10.39 -5.88 14.33
C PRO A 34 9.54 -4.62 14.15
N ARG A 35 10.04 -3.61 13.45
CA ARG A 35 9.28 -2.39 13.21
C ARG A 35 8.08 -2.66 12.31
N ILE A 36 8.27 -3.36 11.19
CA ILE A 36 7.17 -3.74 10.30
C ILE A 36 6.17 -4.61 11.05
N ASN A 37 6.65 -5.55 11.84
CA ASN A 37 5.76 -6.40 12.63
C ASN A 37 4.87 -5.58 13.57
N GLN A 38 5.43 -4.56 14.22
CA GLN A 38 4.65 -3.67 15.10
C GLN A 38 3.56 -2.92 14.31
N TYR A 39 3.88 -2.46 13.11
CA TYR A 39 2.90 -1.80 12.24
C TYR A 39 1.79 -2.77 11.83
N GLU A 40 2.15 -4.00 11.45
CA GLU A 40 1.17 -5.00 10.99
C GLU A 40 0.28 -5.51 12.13
N ARG A 41 0.74 -5.41 13.35
CA ARG A 41 -0.03 -5.80 14.54
C ARG A 41 -0.82 -4.65 15.15
N GLY A 42 -0.73 -3.46 14.56
CA GLY A 42 -1.46 -2.29 15.05
C GLY A 42 -0.91 -1.70 16.34
N LYS A 43 0.30 -2.06 16.74
CA LYS A 43 0.91 -1.53 17.96
C LYS A 43 1.43 -0.12 17.78
N HIS A 44 1.87 0.21 16.57
CA HIS A 44 2.28 1.55 16.18
C HIS A 44 1.77 1.83 14.80
N GLU A 45 1.39 3.06 14.54
CA GLU A 45 1.09 3.52 13.20
C GLU A 45 2.18 4.51 12.80
N PRO A 46 2.82 4.32 11.63
CA PRO A 46 3.91 5.20 11.24
C PRO A 46 3.39 6.58 10.85
N LYS A 47 4.28 7.57 10.90
CA LYS A 47 3.99 8.90 10.37
C LYS A 47 3.74 8.79 8.87
N LEU A 48 3.03 9.76 8.31
CA LEU A 48 2.67 9.77 6.89
C LEU A 48 3.90 9.59 5.99
N GLU A 49 5.00 10.25 6.30
CA GLU A 49 6.23 10.13 5.50
C GLU A 49 6.72 8.69 5.43
N THR A 50 6.72 7.97 6.55
CA THR A 50 7.12 6.56 6.58
C THR A 50 6.10 5.71 5.82
N ALA A 51 4.81 5.98 6.00
CA ALA A 51 3.75 5.27 5.28
C ALA A 51 3.90 5.44 3.77
N GLU A 52 4.26 6.63 3.30
CA GLU A 52 4.50 6.87 1.88
C GLU A 52 5.69 6.08 1.37
N ARG A 53 6.76 5.97 2.15
CA ARG A 53 7.92 5.15 1.78
C ARG A 53 7.57 3.66 1.72
N LEU A 54 6.75 3.20 2.66
CA LEU A 54 6.25 1.81 2.64
C LEU A 54 5.41 1.56 1.38
N ALA A 55 4.51 2.48 1.06
CA ALA A 55 3.67 2.37 -0.14
C ALA A 55 4.54 2.33 -1.40
N GLN A 56 5.55 3.18 -1.49
CA GLN A 56 6.47 3.21 -2.62
C GLN A 56 7.21 1.88 -2.75
N ALA A 57 7.71 1.34 -1.64
CA ALA A 57 8.40 0.05 -1.63
C ALA A 57 7.49 -1.09 -2.08
N LEU A 58 6.18 -0.98 -1.81
CA LEU A 58 5.18 -1.97 -2.20
C LEU A 58 4.61 -1.74 -3.61
N GLY A 59 4.95 -0.62 -4.25
CA GLY A 59 4.43 -0.28 -5.57
C GLY A 59 2.94 0.05 -5.58
N ILE A 60 2.41 0.60 -4.50
CA ILE A 60 0.99 0.94 -4.35
C ILE A 60 0.83 2.41 -3.97
N PRO A 61 -0.33 3.02 -4.27
CA PRO A 61 -0.65 4.34 -3.73
C PRO A 61 -0.79 4.27 -2.21
N ALA A 62 -0.34 5.30 -1.50
CA ALA A 62 -0.46 5.35 -0.05
C ALA A 62 -1.92 5.24 0.41
N ALA A 63 -2.87 5.72 -0.40
CA ALA A 63 -4.30 5.63 -0.11
C ALA A 63 -4.76 4.19 0.18
N PHE A 64 -4.11 3.19 -0.43
CA PHE A 64 -4.43 1.79 -0.15
C PHE A 64 -4.33 1.46 1.34
N LEU A 65 -3.33 2.02 2.01
CA LEU A 65 -3.07 1.73 3.42
C LEU A 65 -4.14 2.30 4.36
N TYR A 66 -4.98 3.21 3.86
CA TYR A 66 -5.92 3.96 4.69
C TYR A 66 -7.40 3.71 4.35
N THR A 67 -7.69 2.93 3.32
CA THR A 67 -9.08 2.71 2.94
C THR A 67 -9.67 1.46 3.57
N ASP A 68 -10.89 1.58 4.10
CA ASP A 68 -11.69 0.45 4.55
C ASP A 68 -12.52 -0.15 3.41
N ASP A 69 -12.62 0.55 2.27
CA ASP A 69 -13.40 0.10 1.13
C ASP A 69 -12.64 -0.99 0.38
N ASP A 70 -13.14 -2.22 0.46
CA ASP A 70 -12.47 -3.38 -0.14
C ASP A 70 -12.44 -3.33 -1.67
N LEU A 71 -13.46 -2.75 -2.31
CA LEU A 71 -13.44 -2.59 -3.78
C LEU A 71 -12.39 -1.59 -4.21
N LEU A 72 -12.33 -0.45 -3.52
CA LEU A 72 -11.30 0.55 -3.79
C LEU A 72 -9.91 -0.03 -3.53
N ALA A 73 -9.76 -0.79 -2.46
CA ALA A 73 -8.49 -1.42 -2.14
C ALA A 73 -8.01 -2.35 -3.27
N LYS A 74 -8.91 -3.13 -3.86
CA LYS A 74 -8.57 -3.99 -5.02
C LYS A 74 -8.02 -3.18 -6.18
N LEU A 75 -8.67 -2.08 -6.49
CA LEU A 75 -8.23 -1.20 -7.57
C LEU A 75 -6.85 -0.61 -7.27
N LEU A 76 -6.68 -0.10 -6.05
CA LEU A 76 -5.44 0.53 -5.63
C LEU A 76 -4.27 -0.46 -5.59
N LEU A 77 -4.52 -1.70 -5.17
CA LEU A 77 -3.49 -2.73 -5.11
C LEU A 77 -2.90 -3.03 -6.49
N ARG A 78 -3.72 -2.96 -7.54
CA ARG A 78 -3.29 -3.22 -8.90
C ARG A 78 -2.83 -1.97 -9.63
N TRP A 79 -3.17 -0.79 -9.11
CA TRP A 79 -2.91 0.48 -9.79
C TRP A 79 -1.45 0.66 -10.19
N GLY A 80 -0.51 0.37 -9.28
CA GLY A 80 0.91 0.55 -9.54
C GLY A 80 1.47 -0.33 -10.67
N SER A 81 0.81 -1.47 -10.95
CA SER A 81 1.23 -2.39 -12.01
C SER A 81 0.62 -2.07 -13.37
N LEU A 82 -0.32 -1.13 -13.42
CA LEU A 82 -0.94 -0.74 -14.68
C LEU A 82 -0.05 0.20 -15.48
N SER A 83 -0.12 0.09 -16.80
CA SER A 83 0.55 1.04 -17.70
C SER A 83 -0.16 2.39 -17.64
N LYS A 84 0.53 3.45 -18.09
CA LYS A 84 -0.11 4.77 -18.22
C LYS A 84 -1.36 4.72 -19.09
N GLN A 85 -1.31 3.93 -20.17
CA GLN A 85 -2.45 3.77 -21.08
C GLN A 85 -3.64 3.13 -20.35
N GLN A 86 -3.39 2.05 -19.60
CA GLN A 86 -4.43 1.38 -18.83
C GLN A 86 -5.05 2.30 -17.78
N LYS A 87 -4.22 3.10 -17.09
CA LYS A 87 -4.72 4.08 -16.13
C LYS A 87 -5.62 5.11 -16.78
N ARG A 88 -5.23 5.62 -17.94
CA ARG A 88 -6.05 6.59 -18.69
C ARG A 88 -7.38 5.97 -19.11
N GLU A 89 -7.37 4.72 -19.55
CA GLU A 89 -8.60 4.02 -19.94
C GLU A 89 -9.56 3.87 -18.78
N LEU A 90 -9.06 3.56 -17.57
CA LEU A 90 -9.90 3.48 -16.38
C LEU A 90 -10.50 4.84 -16.03
N VAL A 91 -9.71 5.90 -16.12
CA VAL A 91 -10.21 7.25 -15.85
C VAL A 91 -11.29 7.62 -16.87
N LYS A 92 -11.09 7.30 -18.15
CA LYS A 92 -12.10 7.56 -19.18
C LYS A 92 -13.40 6.81 -18.90
N LEU A 93 -13.30 5.57 -18.44
CA LEU A 93 -14.49 4.77 -18.10
C LEU A 93 -15.28 5.44 -16.97
N ILE A 94 -14.59 5.90 -15.94
CA ILE A 94 -15.24 6.61 -14.83
C ILE A 94 -15.88 7.92 -15.30
N GLU A 95 -15.15 8.69 -16.12
CA GLU A 95 -15.66 9.96 -16.64
C GLU A 95 -16.88 9.79 -17.53
N ALA A 96 -16.95 8.65 -18.26
CA ALA A 96 -18.10 8.35 -19.12
C ALA A 96 -19.31 7.84 -18.33
N THR A 97 -19.12 7.46 -17.08
CA THR A 97 -20.20 6.97 -16.21
C THR A 97 -20.92 8.15 -15.61
N PRO A 98 -22.26 8.27 -15.80
CA PRO A 98 -22.99 9.41 -15.24
C PRO A 98 -22.91 9.47 -13.71
N GLU A 99 -22.74 10.66 -13.18
CA GLU A 99 -22.90 10.90 -11.75
C GLU A 99 -24.38 10.89 -11.40
N LYS A 100 -24.68 10.61 -10.13
CA LYS A 100 -26.08 10.57 -9.65
C LYS A 100 -26.74 11.94 -9.71
#